data_58df26000b56665926c938ac25a280c3
#
_entry.id   58df26000b56665926c938ac25a280c3
#
_cell.length_a   1.000
_cell.length_b   1.000
_cell.length_c   1.000
_cell.angle_alpha   90.00
_cell.angle_beta   90.00
_cell.angle_gamma   90.00
#
_symmetry.space_group_name_H-M   'P 1'
#
loop_
_entity.id
_entity.type
_entity.pdbx_description
1 polymer ?
#
loop_
_entity_poly.entity_id
_entity_poly.type
_entity_poly.pdbx_seq_one_letter_code
_entity_poly.pdbx_strand_id
1 'polypeptide(L)'
;TNVGGLKERRLTTSAISILTFKAMDMVSKDLITFKSDDFKMGFVNNIMDMIIEFKQNDFSVTDVFSLKENVKNESLKFKMQDLYNIYKSYENLIDKKYSDTEDTLNIFAEKLDDFESIKGATIFVDEYMDFTPAQYLVIEKLIYFSKNIYFSLLTDFKNLHSKMNMFLRSNSTILNIKN
;
A
#
# COMPACT_ATOMS: atom_id res chain seq x y z
N THR A 1 -16.30 21.25 7.94
CA THR A 1 -14.88 21.40 8.02
C THR A 1 -14.37 20.64 9.21
N ASN A 2 -13.66 19.60 9.07
CA ASN A 2 -12.68 19.13 10.04
C ASN A 2 -12.73 17.63 10.25
N VAL A 3 -12.37 16.91 9.21
CA VAL A 3 -11.52 15.78 9.45
C VAL A 3 -10.21 16.39 9.90
N GLY A 4 -9.91 16.39 11.19
CA GLY A 4 -8.71 17.00 11.75
C GLY A 4 -7.50 16.50 10.96
N GLY A 5 -6.67 17.42 10.47
CA GLY A 5 -5.51 17.10 9.66
C GLY A 5 -4.63 16.05 10.32
N LEU A 6 -3.92 15.29 9.51
CA LEU A 6 -2.91 14.36 9.99
C LEU A 6 -1.93 15.13 10.87
N LYS A 7 -1.67 14.64 12.08
CA LYS A 7 -0.65 15.19 12.97
C LYS A 7 0.76 14.87 12.47
N GLU A 8 0.88 13.80 11.69
CA GLU A 8 2.13 13.35 11.10
C GLU A 8 2.44 14.13 9.81
N ARG A 9 3.74 14.38 9.59
CA ARG A 9 4.21 15.00 8.35
C ARG A 9 4.22 13.97 7.23
N ARG A 10 3.50 14.27 6.13
CA ARG A 10 3.53 13.43 4.93
C ARG A 10 4.93 13.41 4.31
N LEU A 11 5.43 12.20 4.04
CA LEU A 11 6.71 12.00 3.37
C LEU A 11 6.60 12.29 1.86
N THR A 12 7.57 13.01 1.33
CA THR A 12 7.78 13.13 -0.11
C THR A 12 8.53 11.90 -0.62
N THR A 13 8.44 11.60 -1.93
CA THR A 13 9.20 10.49 -2.54
C THR A 13 10.69 10.56 -2.24
N SER A 14 11.29 11.77 -2.28
CA SER A 14 12.69 11.97 -1.93
C SER A 14 12.98 11.65 -0.47
N ALA A 15 12.06 12.00 0.45
CA ALA A 15 12.22 11.68 1.86
C ALA A 15 12.12 10.16 2.08
N ILE A 16 11.21 9.47 1.40
CA ILE A 16 11.08 8.00 1.44
C ILE A 16 12.38 7.35 0.95
N SER A 17 12.97 7.81 -0.16
CA SER A 17 14.24 7.29 -0.68
C SER A 17 15.40 7.47 0.33
N ILE A 18 15.50 8.63 0.97
CA ILE A 18 16.51 8.89 2.00
C ILE A 18 16.31 7.99 3.23
N LEU A 19 15.07 7.83 3.68
CA LEU A 19 14.77 6.95 4.81
C LEU A 19 15.02 5.48 4.48
N THR A 20 14.73 5.05 3.25
CA THR A 20 15.07 3.71 2.77
C THR A 20 16.58 3.49 2.79
N PHE A 21 17.37 4.42 2.25
CA PHE A 21 18.83 4.34 2.32
C PHE A 21 19.30 4.23 3.77
N LYS A 22 18.79 5.08 4.65
CA LYS A 22 19.13 5.05 6.07
C LYS A 22 18.74 3.73 6.74
N ALA A 23 17.59 3.19 6.42
CA ALA A 23 17.15 1.89 6.93
C ALA A 23 18.10 0.77 6.50
N MET A 24 18.51 0.76 5.22
CA MET A 24 19.50 -0.18 4.67
C MET A 24 20.86 -0.06 5.36
N ASP A 25 21.34 1.17 5.55
CA ASP A 25 22.65 1.43 6.20
C ASP A 25 22.64 0.92 7.65
N MET A 26 21.58 1.17 8.40
CA MET A 26 21.44 0.72 9.81
C MET A 26 21.53 -0.79 9.97
N VAL A 27 21.04 -1.56 9.00
CA VAL A 27 21.05 -3.04 9.05
C VAL A 27 22.12 -3.65 8.15
N SER A 28 22.99 -2.85 7.56
CA SER A 28 23.96 -3.28 6.53
C SER A 28 24.84 -4.46 6.96
N LYS A 29 25.18 -4.55 8.24
CA LYS A 29 25.98 -5.63 8.82
C LYS A 29 25.21 -6.96 8.95
N ASP A 30 23.89 -6.89 9.02
CA ASP A 30 22.99 -8.04 9.20
C ASP A 30 22.43 -8.56 7.87
N LEU A 31 22.80 -7.92 6.74
CA LEU A 31 22.35 -8.31 5.41
C LEU A 31 23.22 -9.45 4.85
N ILE A 32 22.56 -10.46 4.32
CA ILE A 32 23.21 -11.68 3.80
C ILE A 32 23.55 -11.53 2.33
N THR A 33 22.59 -11.05 1.54
CA THR A 33 22.67 -10.98 0.07
C THR A 33 23.02 -9.57 -0.40
N PHE A 34 22.40 -8.55 0.19
CA PHE A 34 22.59 -7.16 -0.21
C PHE A 34 23.81 -6.57 0.51
N LYS A 35 24.85 -6.27 -0.26
CA LYS A 35 26.09 -5.72 0.30
C LYS A 35 26.04 -4.19 0.33
N SER A 36 26.67 -3.57 1.31
CA SER A 36 26.74 -2.11 1.44
C SER A 36 27.32 -1.42 0.20
N ASP A 37 28.26 -2.08 -0.49
CA ASP A 37 28.86 -1.56 -1.73
C ASP A 37 27.86 -1.46 -2.90
N ASP A 38 26.72 -2.17 -2.80
CA ASP A 38 25.64 -2.15 -3.78
C ASP A 38 24.64 -1.03 -3.54
N PHE A 39 24.73 -0.27 -2.46
CA PHE A 39 23.76 0.77 -2.07
C PHE A 39 23.83 2.03 -2.95
N LYS A 40 23.86 1.81 -4.27
CA LYS A 40 23.70 2.87 -5.27
C LYS A 40 22.25 3.32 -5.32
N MET A 41 22.02 4.57 -5.72
CA MET A 41 20.69 5.18 -5.74
C MET A 41 19.64 4.33 -6.51
N GLY A 42 20.02 3.70 -7.62
CA GLY A 42 19.12 2.82 -8.36
C GLY A 42 18.67 1.60 -7.57
N PHE A 43 19.59 0.99 -6.79
CA PHE A 43 19.26 -0.13 -5.92
C PHE A 43 18.39 0.30 -4.74
N VAL A 44 18.70 1.44 -4.12
CA VAL A 44 17.89 2.03 -3.05
C VAL A 44 16.47 2.30 -3.52
N ASN A 45 16.31 2.83 -4.74
CA ASN A 45 14.98 3.07 -5.31
C ASN A 45 14.22 1.77 -5.55
N ASN A 46 14.87 0.70 -6.02
CA ASN A 46 14.22 -0.60 -6.16
C ASN A 46 13.72 -1.15 -4.82
N ILE A 47 14.51 -1.01 -3.75
CA ILE A 47 14.07 -1.41 -2.41
C ILE A 47 12.92 -0.53 -1.91
N MET A 48 13.00 0.79 -2.16
CA MET A 48 11.91 1.72 -1.86
C MET A 48 10.61 1.32 -2.56
N ASP A 49 10.67 1.02 -3.85
CA ASP A 49 9.50 0.60 -4.65
C ASP A 49 8.90 -0.69 -4.09
N MET A 50 9.72 -1.65 -3.67
CA MET A 50 9.25 -2.87 -3.01
C MET A 50 8.57 -2.60 -1.66
N ILE A 51 9.11 -1.70 -0.85
CA ILE A 51 8.48 -1.29 0.42
C ILE A 51 7.12 -0.64 0.14
N ILE A 52 7.05 0.26 -0.84
CA ILE A 52 5.80 0.90 -1.26
C ILE A 52 4.80 -0.17 -1.73
N GLU A 53 5.23 -1.14 -2.54
CA GLU A 53 4.38 -2.23 -3.02
C GLU A 53 3.87 -3.10 -1.86
N PHE A 54 4.70 -3.41 -0.86
CA PHE A 54 4.24 -4.11 0.34
C PHE A 54 3.13 -3.34 1.05
N LYS A 55 3.31 -2.05 1.29
CA LYS A 55 2.31 -1.20 1.95
C LYS A 55 1.03 -1.07 1.12
N GLN A 56 1.13 -0.90 -0.20
CA GLN A 56 -0.03 -0.84 -1.10
C GLN A 56 -0.87 -2.11 -1.10
N ASN A 57 -0.25 -3.25 -0.82
CA ASN A 57 -0.92 -4.53 -0.72
C ASN A 57 -1.21 -4.95 0.73
N ASP A 58 -1.11 -4.02 1.68
CA ASP A 58 -1.34 -4.22 3.13
C ASP A 58 -0.46 -5.33 3.74
N PHE A 59 0.75 -5.53 3.19
CA PHE A 59 1.73 -6.44 3.75
C PHE A 59 2.49 -5.77 4.88
N SER A 60 2.22 -6.23 6.09
CA SER A 60 2.98 -5.83 7.28
C SER A 60 4.39 -6.46 7.30
N VAL A 61 5.24 -5.97 8.19
CA VAL A 61 6.56 -6.56 8.44
C VAL A 61 6.46 -8.05 8.82
N THR A 62 5.41 -8.44 9.56
CA THR A 62 5.16 -9.83 9.95
C THR A 62 4.74 -10.70 8.77
N ASP A 63 4.02 -10.15 7.81
CA ASP A 63 3.63 -10.87 6.60
C ASP A 63 4.84 -11.16 5.71
N VAL A 64 5.73 -10.19 5.53
CA VAL A 64 7.00 -10.39 4.81
C VAL A 64 7.86 -11.49 5.48
N PHE A 65 7.89 -11.53 6.82
CA PHE A 65 8.54 -12.61 7.56
C PHE A 65 7.90 -13.96 7.25
N SER A 66 6.58 -14.05 7.27
CA SER A 66 5.83 -15.28 6.99
C SER A 66 6.02 -15.78 5.55
N LEU A 67 6.08 -14.85 4.59
CA LEU A 67 6.40 -15.18 3.20
C LEU A 67 7.78 -15.84 3.08
N LYS A 68 8.79 -15.30 3.77
CA LYS A 68 10.14 -15.88 3.81
C LYS A 68 10.15 -17.34 4.24
N GLU A 69 9.37 -17.69 5.27
CA GLU A 69 9.31 -19.07 5.77
C GLU A 69 8.71 -20.06 4.75
N ASN A 70 7.85 -19.59 3.85
CA ASN A 70 7.21 -20.39 2.83
C ASN A 70 8.05 -20.54 1.53
N VAL A 71 9.15 -19.81 1.41
CA VAL A 71 10.02 -19.88 0.22
C VAL A 71 10.92 -21.12 0.28
N LYS A 72 10.85 -21.94 -0.77
CA LYS A 72 11.69 -23.16 -0.91
C LYS A 72 13.10 -22.89 -1.45
N ASN A 73 13.27 -21.81 -2.21
CA ASN A 73 14.55 -21.45 -2.81
C ASN A 73 15.39 -20.68 -1.78
N GLU A 74 16.55 -21.23 -1.40
CA GLU A 74 17.42 -20.63 -0.38
C GLU A 74 17.93 -19.23 -0.76
N SER A 75 18.30 -19.02 -2.03
CA SER A 75 18.75 -17.68 -2.48
C SER A 75 17.64 -16.64 -2.35
N LEU A 76 16.41 -17.01 -2.67
CA LEU A 76 15.25 -16.15 -2.49
C LEU A 76 14.93 -15.94 -1.01
N LYS A 77 15.09 -16.99 -0.20
CA LYS A 77 14.90 -16.91 1.26
C LYS A 77 15.84 -15.90 1.91
N PHE A 78 17.13 -15.87 1.49
CA PHE A 78 18.09 -14.88 1.99
C PHE A 78 17.75 -13.46 1.54
N LYS A 79 17.31 -13.28 0.29
CA LYS A 79 16.83 -11.97 -0.18
C LYS A 79 15.61 -11.48 0.59
N MET A 80 14.66 -12.37 0.88
CA MET A 80 13.48 -12.04 1.70
C MET A 80 13.86 -11.73 3.14
N GLN A 81 14.90 -12.38 3.68
CA GLN A 81 15.43 -12.04 5.01
C GLN A 81 15.98 -10.61 5.03
N ASP A 82 16.75 -10.25 4.02
CA ASP A 82 17.32 -8.90 3.91
C ASP A 82 16.21 -7.86 3.74
N LEU A 83 15.22 -8.12 2.89
CA LEU A 83 14.03 -7.26 2.74
C LEU A 83 13.26 -7.09 4.04
N TYR A 84 13.04 -8.17 4.78
CA TYR A 84 12.42 -8.11 6.10
C TYR A 84 13.19 -7.21 7.06
N ASN A 85 14.52 -7.37 7.15
CA ASN A 85 15.36 -6.56 8.02
C ASN A 85 15.29 -5.08 7.64
N ILE A 86 15.35 -4.77 6.35
CA ILE A 86 15.29 -3.40 5.83
C ILE A 86 13.91 -2.81 6.08
N TYR A 87 12.83 -3.52 5.76
CA TYR A 87 11.47 -3.04 5.95
C TYR A 87 11.16 -2.78 7.42
N LYS A 88 11.55 -3.68 8.32
CA LYS A 88 11.46 -3.48 9.76
C LYS A 88 12.22 -2.26 10.25
N SER A 89 13.43 -2.03 9.74
CA SER A 89 14.23 -0.84 10.06
C SER A 89 13.57 0.43 9.53
N TYR A 90 13.00 0.39 8.33
CA TYR A 90 12.26 1.50 7.73
C TYR A 90 11.04 1.88 8.57
N GLU A 91 10.19 0.93 8.94
CA GLU A 91 9.02 1.16 9.79
C GLU A 91 9.41 1.79 11.14
N ASN A 92 10.50 1.32 11.76
CA ASN A 92 11.01 1.92 12.99
C ASN A 92 11.48 3.38 12.83
N LEU A 93 11.97 3.77 11.64
CA LEU A 93 12.41 5.14 11.35
C LEU A 93 11.24 6.10 11.15
N ILE A 94 10.12 5.62 10.58
CA ILE A 94 8.94 6.45 10.34
C ILE A 94 7.99 6.48 11.54
N ASP A 95 8.19 5.59 12.54
CA ASP A 95 7.28 5.40 13.67
C ASP A 95 6.79 6.73 14.26
N LYS A 96 5.47 6.93 14.24
CA LYS A 96 4.68 8.01 14.86
C LYS A 96 5.02 9.46 14.50
N LYS A 97 6.02 9.72 13.64
CA LYS A 97 6.41 11.07 13.24
C LYS A 97 6.03 11.41 11.82
N TYR A 98 5.94 10.41 10.99
CA TYR A 98 5.70 10.55 9.56
C TYR A 98 4.65 9.54 9.12
N SER A 99 3.84 9.92 8.14
CA SER A 99 2.97 8.99 7.40
C SER A 99 3.39 8.99 5.94
N ASP A 100 3.43 7.83 5.33
CA ASP A 100 3.45 7.73 3.88
C ASP A 100 2.01 7.77 3.31
N THR A 101 1.89 7.65 2.00
CA THR A 101 0.58 7.79 1.33
C THR A 101 -0.40 6.69 1.73
N GLU A 102 0.10 5.48 1.94
CA GLU A 102 -0.74 4.31 2.27
C GLU A 102 -1.20 4.36 3.73
N ASP A 103 -0.30 4.72 4.67
CA ASP A 103 -0.68 4.97 6.07
C ASP A 103 -1.74 6.07 6.16
N THR A 104 -1.65 7.09 5.28
CA THR A 104 -2.64 8.17 5.20
C THR A 104 -4.03 7.64 4.85
N LEU A 105 -4.14 6.68 3.92
CA LEU A 105 -5.43 6.10 3.54
C LEU A 105 -6.03 5.26 4.66
N ASN A 106 -5.22 4.47 5.37
CA ASN A 106 -5.66 3.66 6.50
C ASN A 106 -6.17 4.56 7.65
N ILE A 107 -5.40 5.59 8.03
CA ILE A 107 -5.81 6.59 9.02
C ILE A 107 -7.08 7.33 8.57
N PHE A 108 -7.20 7.62 7.28
CA PHE A 108 -8.39 8.26 6.74
C PHE A 108 -9.62 7.35 6.84
N ALA A 109 -9.48 6.06 6.50
CA ALA A 109 -10.54 5.07 6.63
C ALA A 109 -11.05 4.96 8.08
N GLU A 110 -10.14 4.93 9.07
CA GLU A 110 -10.50 4.92 10.49
C GLU A 110 -11.27 6.18 10.91
N LYS A 111 -10.86 7.35 10.39
CA LYS A 111 -11.52 8.63 10.73
C LYS A 111 -12.88 8.81 10.05
N LEU A 112 -13.18 8.04 9.02
CA LEU A 112 -14.50 8.09 8.36
C LEU A 112 -15.64 7.66 9.29
N ASP A 113 -15.36 6.82 10.29
CA ASP A 113 -16.37 6.37 11.27
C ASP A 113 -16.99 7.56 12.05
N ASP A 114 -16.21 8.60 12.28
CA ASP A 114 -16.61 9.81 13.02
C ASP A 114 -17.05 10.98 12.11
N PHE A 115 -17.07 10.77 10.77
CA PHE A 115 -17.27 11.87 9.83
C PHE A 115 -18.74 12.02 9.42
N GLU A 116 -19.50 12.77 10.21
CA GLU A 116 -20.93 13.02 10.02
C GLU A 116 -21.31 13.54 8.62
N SER A 117 -20.44 14.33 7.97
CA SER A 117 -20.75 14.94 6.67
C SER A 117 -20.88 13.94 5.52
N ILE A 118 -20.40 12.68 5.70
CA ILE A 118 -20.58 11.62 4.72
C ILE A 118 -21.95 10.97 4.85
N LYS A 119 -22.53 11.00 6.04
CA LYS A 119 -23.86 10.47 6.27
C LYS A 119 -24.87 11.23 5.43
N GLY A 120 -25.51 10.53 4.52
CA GLY A 120 -26.46 11.13 3.57
C GLY A 120 -25.85 11.79 2.32
N ALA A 121 -24.53 11.76 2.15
CA ALA A 121 -23.86 12.23 0.93
C ALA A 121 -24.15 11.30 -0.25
N THR A 122 -24.08 11.86 -1.46
CA THR A 122 -24.01 11.11 -2.71
C THR A 122 -22.60 11.25 -3.25
N ILE A 123 -21.94 10.13 -3.50
CA ILE A 123 -20.52 10.05 -3.90
C ILE A 123 -20.42 9.52 -5.32
N PHE A 124 -19.55 10.14 -6.11
CA PHE A 124 -19.22 9.69 -7.47
C PHE A 124 -17.73 9.34 -7.51
N VAL A 125 -17.44 8.11 -7.96
CA VAL A 125 -16.07 7.60 -8.14
C VAL A 125 -15.88 7.36 -9.64
N ASP A 126 -15.02 8.14 -10.26
CA ASP A 126 -14.81 8.16 -11.70
C ASP A 126 -13.33 8.04 -12.06
N GLU A 127 -13.03 7.55 -13.28
CA GLU A 127 -11.68 7.39 -13.84
C GLU A 127 -10.78 6.35 -13.13
N TYR A 128 -11.33 5.47 -12.30
CA TYR A 128 -10.58 4.37 -11.69
C TYR A 128 -10.82 3.07 -12.46
N MET A 129 -9.76 2.27 -12.64
CA MET A 129 -9.88 0.91 -13.18
C MET A 129 -9.71 -0.15 -12.10
N ASP A 130 -8.93 0.18 -11.07
CA ASP A 130 -8.53 -0.73 -9.99
C ASP A 130 -8.25 0.07 -8.72
N PHE A 131 -8.28 -0.59 -7.59
CA PHE A 131 -8.01 0.00 -6.28
C PHE A 131 -7.01 -0.85 -5.51
N THR A 132 -6.10 -0.21 -4.78
CA THR A 132 -5.25 -0.88 -3.81
C THR A 132 -6.07 -1.35 -2.61
N PRO A 133 -5.60 -2.33 -1.81
CA PRO A 133 -6.27 -2.74 -0.58
C PRO A 133 -6.60 -1.57 0.36
N ALA A 134 -5.67 -0.63 0.56
CA ALA A 134 -5.90 0.57 1.37
C ALA A 134 -7.01 1.47 0.81
N GLN A 135 -7.13 1.57 -0.54
CA GLN A 135 -8.23 2.28 -1.18
C GLN A 135 -9.56 1.54 -1.02
N TYR A 136 -9.56 0.20 -1.09
CA TYR A 136 -10.77 -0.60 -0.85
C TYR A 136 -11.31 -0.39 0.56
N LEU A 137 -10.46 -0.28 1.60
CA LEU A 137 -10.89 0.04 2.96
C LEU A 137 -11.64 1.39 3.03
N VAL A 138 -11.13 2.40 2.33
CA VAL A 138 -11.81 3.69 2.23
C VAL A 138 -13.16 3.55 1.52
N ILE A 139 -13.19 2.82 0.38
CA ILE A 139 -14.42 2.62 -0.40
C ILE A 139 -15.48 1.88 0.41
N GLU A 140 -15.11 0.86 1.16
CA GLU A 140 -16.01 0.11 2.04
C GLU A 140 -16.68 1.04 3.06
N LYS A 141 -15.89 1.90 3.71
CA LYS A 141 -16.43 2.90 4.63
C LYS A 141 -17.33 3.91 3.92
N LEU A 142 -16.96 4.36 2.71
CA LEU A 142 -17.80 5.27 1.93
C LEU A 142 -19.13 4.62 1.52
N ILE A 143 -19.13 3.34 1.14
CA ILE A 143 -20.34 2.58 0.84
C ILE A 143 -21.24 2.48 2.08
N TYR A 144 -20.64 2.20 3.23
CA TYR A 144 -21.38 2.01 4.48
C TYR A 144 -22.03 3.31 4.99
N PHE A 145 -21.32 4.44 4.92
CA PHE A 145 -21.79 5.70 5.51
C PHE A 145 -22.54 6.63 4.56
N SER A 146 -22.32 6.52 3.24
CA SER A 146 -22.99 7.41 2.28
C SER A 146 -24.43 6.97 2.01
N LYS A 147 -25.24 7.91 1.54
CA LYS A 147 -26.61 7.61 1.07
C LYS A 147 -26.58 6.84 -0.26
N ASN A 148 -25.73 7.26 -1.19
CA ASN A 148 -25.54 6.65 -2.48
C ASN A 148 -24.06 6.76 -2.90
N ILE A 149 -23.55 5.73 -3.57
CA ILE A 149 -22.26 5.79 -4.23
C ILE A 149 -22.38 5.27 -5.66
N TYR A 150 -21.82 5.97 -6.61
CA TYR A 150 -21.84 5.65 -8.04
C TYR A 150 -20.44 5.46 -8.54
N PHE A 151 -20.18 4.35 -9.22
CA PHE A 151 -18.91 4.06 -9.85
C PHE A 151 -19.05 4.10 -11.36
N SER A 152 -18.17 4.87 -12.02
CA SER A 152 -18.00 4.85 -13.47
C SER A 152 -16.80 3.96 -13.81
N LEU A 153 -17.06 2.82 -14.44
CA LEU A 153 -16.04 1.82 -14.77
C LEU A 153 -16.18 1.37 -16.21
N LEU A 154 -15.07 1.32 -16.94
CA LEU A 154 -15.05 0.83 -18.30
C LEU A 154 -15.03 -0.71 -18.29
N THR A 155 -16.00 -1.37 -18.90
CA THR A 155 -16.13 -2.82 -18.86
C THR A 155 -16.84 -3.39 -20.11
N ASP A 156 -16.60 -4.69 -20.36
CA ASP A 156 -17.42 -5.51 -21.24
C ASP A 156 -18.31 -6.44 -20.39
N PHE A 157 -19.57 -6.05 -20.20
CA PHE A 157 -20.52 -6.83 -19.39
C PHE A 157 -20.77 -8.25 -19.91
N LYS A 158 -20.58 -8.51 -21.20
CA LYS A 158 -20.76 -9.86 -21.77
C LYS A 158 -19.66 -10.81 -21.37
N ASN A 159 -18.46 -10.28 -21.10
CA ASN A 159 -17.25 -11.03 -20.79
C ASN A 159 -16.68 -10.69 -19.41
N LEU A 160 -17.53 -10.37 -18.43
CA LEU A 160 -17.12 -9.91 -17.10
C LEU A 160 -16.19 -10.90 -16.37
N HIS A 161 -16.40 -12.20 -16.57
CA HIS A 161 -15.60 -13.28 -15.94
C HIS A 161 -14.43 -13.77 -16.81
N SER A 162 -14.23 -13.21 -18.00
CA SER A 162 -13.14 -13.64 -18.89
C SER A 162 -11.79 -13.16 -18.37
N LYS A 163 -10.84 -14.10 -18.21
CA LYS A 163 -9.45 -13.79 -17.83
C LYS A 163 -8.61 -13.22 -18.97
N MET A 164 -9.10 -13.28 -20.21
CA MET A 164 -8.46 -12.73 -21.40
C MET A 164 -9.27 -11.55 -21.95
N ASN A 165 -9.31 -10.46 -21.19
CA ASN A 165 -10.08 -9.27 -21.53
C ASN A 165 -9.24 -8.02 -21.23
N MET A 166 -9.27 -7.04 -22.13
CA MET A 166 -8.61 -5.75 -21.92
C MET A 166 -9.15 -4.98 -20.69
N PHE A 167 -10.35 -5.32 -20.24
CA PHE A 167 -11.01 -4.74 -19.06
C PHE A 167 -10.86 -5.60 -17.80
N LEU A 168 -9.88 -6.50 -17.73
CA LEU A 168 -9.74 -7.43 -16.62
C LEU A 168 -9.70 -6.74 -15.25
N ARG A 169 -8.95 -5.63 -15.13
CA ARG A 169 -8.84 -4.86 -13.88
C ARG A 169 -10.20 -4.28 -13.46
N SER A 170 -10.88 -3.58 -14.35
CA SER A 170 -12.21 -3.01 -14.07
C SER A 170 -13.26 -4.09 -13.79
N ASN A 171 -13.17 -5.24 -14.47
CA ASN A 171 -14.05 -6.38 -14.20
C ASN A 171 -13.81 -6.95 -12.80
N SER A 172 -12.55 -7.08 -12.36
CA SER A 172 -12.20 -7.51 -11.00
C SER A 172 -12.73 -6.52 -9.96
N THR A 173 -12.59 -5.22 -10.23
CA THR A 173 -13.11 -4.16 -9.37
C THR A 173 -14.63 -4.26 -9.21
N ILE A 174 -15.36 -4.46 -10.30
CA ILE A 174 -16.84 -4.65 -10.27
C ILE A 174 -17.23 -5.86 -9.43
N LEU A 175 -16.51 -6.97 -9.56
CA LEU A 175 -16.77 -8.18 -8.79
C LEU A 175 -16.47 -7.99 -7.30
N ASN A 176 -15.39 -7.29 -6.96
CA ASN A 176 -14.99 -7.00 -5.58
C ASN A 176 -15.98 -6.07 -4.86
N ILE A 177 -16.51 -5.05 -5.57
CA ILE A 177 -17.48 -4.10 -4.98
C ILE A 177 -18.87 -4.75 -4.79
N LYS A 178 -19.21 -5.77 -5.57
CA LYS A 178 -20.51 -6.47 -5.49
C LYS A 178 -20.57 -7.54 -4.39
N ASN A 179 -19.45 -8.01 -3.89
CA ASN A 179 -19.35 -9.01 -2.84
C ASN A 179 -19.27 -8.37 -1.46
#